data_637573ad455e8eb1e8aa185222f7399a
#
_entry.id   637573ad455e8eb1e8aa185222f7399a
#
_cell.length_a   1.000
_cell.length_b   1.000
_cell.length_c   1.000
_cell.angle_alpha   90.00
_cell.angle_beta   90.00
_cell.angle_gamma   90.00
#
_symmetry.space_group_name_H-M   'P 1'
#
loop_
_entity.id
_entity.type
_entity.pdbx_description
1 polymer ?
#
loop_
_entity_poly.entity_id
_entity_poly.type
_entity_poly.pdbx_seq_one_letter_code
_entity_poly.pdbx_strand_id
1 'polypeptide(L)'
;MIRILCIETSLDYCSVSMIEDGKVIDSESINIKKSHSEFILILIKNLLKRVKISLNKLSAIAVNKGPGSYTGLRIGVSTAKGLCYSLDLPLLSVNSLDLMIYDVKKKNLVESGSLLCPMIDARRMEVYTKIVKDDLTIIKDTHAKILSNNSFNSLLKFNKINFFGNGSTKFKKIIKSNNALFIEKIIPEAINFDQIVHDKYLE
;
A
#
# COMPACT_ATOMS: atom_id res chain seq x y z
N MET A 1 14.97 -19.24 7.24
CA MET A 1 15.16 -17.91 6.64
C MET A 1 14.10 -17.73 5.59
N ILE A 2 13.10 -16.91 5.89
CA ILE A 2 11.93 -16.64 5.05
C ILE A 2 12.25 -15.44 4.17
N ARG A 3 12.22 -15.59 2.84
CA ARG A 3 12.52 -14.56 1.86
C ARG A 3 11.33 -14.28 0.97
N ILE A 4 10.83 -13.06 0.97
CA ILE A 4 9.64 -12.67 0.24
C ILE A 4 9.98 -11.50 -0.71
N LEU A 5 9.75 -11.71 -2.00
CA LEU A 5 9.82 -10.65 -3.00
C LEU A 5 8.47 -9.92 -3.04
N CYS A 6 8.47 -8.62 -2.79
CA CYS A 6 7.27 -7.80 -2.75
C CYS A 6 7.18 -6.89 -3.98
N ILE A 7 5.98 -6.77 -4.54
CA ILE A 7 5.70 -6.02 -5.78
C ILE A 7 4.57 -5.03 -5.52
N GLU A 8 4.83 -3.75 -5.80
CA GLU A 8 3.89 -2.65 -5.67
C GLU A 8 3.76 -1.88 -6.99
N THR A 9 2.55 -1.83 -7.55
CA THR A 9 2.27 -1.18 -8.84
C THR A 9 0.90 -0.47 -8.86
N SER A 10 0.33 -0.21 -7.68
CA SER A 10 -1.06 0.29 -7.59
C SER A 10 -1.22 1.76 -7.91
N LEU A 11 -0.15 2.55 -7.91
CA LEU A 11 -0.14 3.97 -8.26
C LEU A 11 0.89 4.27 -9.36
N ASP A 12 1.30 5.54 -9.50
CA ASP A 12 2.31 5.97 -10.50
C ASP A 12 3.73 5.48 -10.15
N TYR A 13 3.95 5.01 -8.95
CA TYR A 13 5.19 4.38 -8.51
C TYR A 13 5.16 2.88 -8.80
N CYS A 14 6.27 2.37 -9.36
CA CYS A 14 6.55 0.95 -9.44
C CYS A 14 7.68 0.66 -8.46
N SER A 15 7.44 -0.18 -7.48
CA SER A 15 8.46 -0.52 -6.49
C SER A 15 8.50 -2.01 -6.18
N VAL A 16 9.68 -2.48 -5.81
CA VAL A 16 9.92 -3.84 -5.37
C VAL A 16 10.78 -3.83 -4.11
N SER A 17 10.60 -4.80 -3.23
CA SER A 17 11.45 -4.98 -2.07
C SER A 17 11.73 -6.45 -1.80
N MET A 18 12.83 -6.72 -1.12
CA MET A 18 13.17 -8.03 -0.59
C MET A 18 13.04 -8.00 0.93
N ILE A 19 12.18 -8.87 1.44
CA ILE A 19 11.98 -9.07 2.87
C ILE A 19 12.68 -10.35 3.28
N GLU A 20 13.43 -10.30 4.37
CA GLU A 20 14.03 -11.47 5.00
C GLU A 20 13.66 -11.49 6.49
N ASP A 21 12.99 -12.56 6.93
CA ASP A 21 12.53 -12.74 8.31
C ASP A 21 11.83 -11.50 8.89
N GLY A 22 10.89 -10.92 8.12
CA GLY A 22 10.07 -9.77 8.50
C GLY A 22 10.77 -8.40 8.39
N LYS A 23 12.00 -8.33 7.84
CA LYS A 23 12.74 -7.07 7.67
C LYS A 23 13.05 -6.80 6.22
N VAL A 24 12.93 -5.54 5.81
CA VAL A 24 13.40 -5.10 4.49
C VAL A 24 14.91 -5.16 4.44
N ILE A 25 15.47 -5.93 3.51
CA ILE A 25 16.92 -5.96 3.28
C ILE A 25 17.36 -5.02 2.15
N ASP A 26 16.51 -4.82 1.15
CA ASP A 26 16.72 -3.82 0.09
C ASP A 26 15.42 -3.54 -0.66
N SER A 27 15.35 -2.40 -1.34
CA SER A 27 14.21 -2.00 -2.16
C SER A 27 14.65 -1.18 -3.36
N GLU A 28 13.83 -1.18 -4.40
CA GLU A 28 14.04 -0.34 -5.59
C GLU A 28 12.72 0.21 -6.06
N SER A 29 12.70 1.47 -6.46
CA SER A 29 11.49 2.13 -6.94
C SER A 29 11.78 3.07 -8.10
N ILE A 30 10.78 3.26 -8.95
CA ILE A 30 10.82 4.23 -10.03
C ILE A 30 9.47 4.95 -10.12
N ASN A 31 9.53 6.26 -10.30
CA ASN A 31 8.36 7.10 -10.49
C ASN A 31 8.25 7.47 -11.97
N ILE A 32 7.62 6.58 -12.76
CA ILE A 32 7.39 6.83 -14.19
C ILE A 32 5.95 6.45 -14.52
N LYS A 33 5.17 7.45 -14.92
CA LYS A 33 3.79 7.24 -15.38
C LYS A 33 3.75 6.30 -16.57
N LYS A 34 2.88 5.28 -16.51
CA LYS A 34 2.54 4.36 -17.62
C LYS A 34 3.63 3.38 -18.08
N SER A 35 4.71 3.17 -17.34
CA SER A 35 5.81 2.30 -17.77
C SER A 35 6.06 1.10 -16.83
N HIS A 36 5.08 0.72 -16.01
CA HIS A 36 5.25 -0.40 -15.06
C HIS A 36 5.65 -1.70 -15.76
N SER A 37 5.06 -2.01 -16.94
CA SER A 37 5.36 -3.23 -17.70
C SER A 37 6.81 -3.30 -18.21
N GLU A 38 7.42 -2.15 -18.49
CA GLU A 38 8.78 -2.07 -19.00
C GLU A 38 9.80 -2.26 -17.87
N PHE A 39 9.50 -1.74 -16.68
CA PHE A 39 10.48 -1.63 -15.61
C PHE A 39 10.36 -2.69 -14.53
N ILE A 40 9.18 -3.30 -14.30
CA ILE A 40 8.98 -4.22 -13.18
C ILE A 40 10.00 -5.36 -13.13
N LEU A 41 10.28 -6.01 -14.27
CA LEU A 41 11.25 -7.11 -14.35
C LEU A 41 12.69 -6.60 -14.20
N ILE A 42 12.98 -5.37 -14.66
CA ILE A 42 14.28 -4.73 -14.49
C ILE A 42 14.55 -4.45 -13.02
N LEU A 43 13.56 -3.86 -12.31
CA LEU A 43 13.65 -3.59 -10.87
C LEU A 43 13.87 -4.89 -10.08
N ILE A 44 13.10 -5.96 -10.38
CA ILE A 44 13.27 -7.26 -9.74
C ILE A 44 14.68 -7.80 -9.98
N LYS A 45 15.17 -7.78 -11.23
CA LYS A 45 16.51 -8.27 -11.59
C LYS A 45 17.61 -7.50 -10.86
N ASN A 46 17.50 -6.18 -10.82
CA ASN A 46 18.47 -5.32 -10.16
C ASN A 46 18.49 -5.56 -8.65
N LEU A 47 17.31 -5.62 -8.02
CA LEU A 47 17.15 -5.91 -6.60
C LEU A 47 17.83 -7.25 -6.25
N LEU A 48 17.46 -8.33 -6.94
CA LEU A 48 18.03 -9.66 -6.71
C LEU A 48 19.56 -9.69 -6.86
N LYS A 49 20.10 -8.96 -7.85
CA LYS A 49 21.55 -8.82 -8.06
C LYS A 49 22.21 -8.12 -6.88
N ARG A 50 21.64 -7.03 -6.36
CA ARG A 50 22.20 -6.28 -5.22
C ARG A 50 22.20 -7.09 -3.94
N VAL A 51 21.07 -7.76 -3.63
CA VAL A 51 20.97 -8.61 -2.43
C VAL A 51 21.67 -9.96 -2.57
N LYS A 52 22.18 -10.30 -3.77
CA LYS A 52 22.84 -11.58 -4.09
C LYS A 52 21.96 -12.81 -3.77
N ILE A 53 20.66 -12.68 -3.96
CA ILE A 53 19.68 -13.75 -3.77
C ILE A 53 19.17 -14.19 -5.13
N SER A 54 19.17 -15.50 -5.40
CA SER A 54 18.57 -16.08 -6.59
C SER A 54 17.09 -16.41 -6.38
N LEU A 55 16.31 -16.44 -7.45
CA LEU A 55 14.85 -16.68 -7.42
C LEU A 55 14.48 -18.00 -6.71
N ASN A 56 15.28 -19.05 -6.84
CA ASN A 56 15.06 -20.33 -6.18
C ASN A 56 15.31 -20.34 -4.66
N LYS A 57 15.71 -19.21 -4.09
CA LYS A 57 15.89 -19.02 -2.64
C LYS A 57 14.74 -18.22 -2.02
N LEU A 58 13.76 -17.82 -2.82
CA LEU A 58 12.54 -17.17 -2.32
C LEU A 58 11.62 -18.19 -1.65
N SER A 59 10.90 -17.74 -0.64
CA SER A 59 9.88 -18.51 0.08
C SER A 59 8.47 -18.16 -0.41
N ALA A 60 8.26 -16.94 -0.86
CA ALA A 60 6.98 -16.47 -1.39
C ALA A 60 7.17 -15.21 -2.26
N ILE A 61 6.12 -14.86 -2.98
CA ILE A 61 5.99 -13.56 -3.65
C ILE A 61 4.75 -12.86 -3.11
N ALA A 62 4.90 -11.59 -2.78
CA ALA A 62 3.81 -10.75 -2.32
C ALA A 62 3.49 -9.66 -3.35
N VAL A 63 2.20 -9.35 -3.51
CA VAL A 63 1.75 -8.31 -4.44
C VAL A 63 0.62 -7.48 -3.85
N ASN A 64 0.61 -6.20 -4.17
CA ASN A 64 -0.52 -5.35 -3.88
C ASN A 64 -1.72 -5.73 -4.78
N LYS A 65 -2.86 -6.04 -4.13
CA LYS A 65 -4.12 -6.39 -4.81
C LYS A 65 -5.05 -5.19 -5.06
N GLY A 66 -4.61 -3.98 -4.68
CA GLY A 66 -5.40 -2.76 -4.78
C GLY A 66 -6.07 -2.36 -3.46
N PRO A 67 -6.90 -1.31 -3.49
CA PRO A 67 -7.32 -0.54 -4.66
C PRO A 67 -6.23 0.32 -5.29
N GLY A 68 -6.41 0.70 -6.57
CA GLY A 68 -5.45 1.55 -7.29
C GLY A 68 -5.65 1.57 -8.80
N SER A 69 -4.59 1.87 -9.53
CA SER A 69 -4.55 1.87 -10.99
C SER A 69 -4.86 0.48 -11.54
N TYR A 70 -5.94 0.36 -12.31
CA TYR A 70 -6.35 -0.90 -12.93
C TYR A 70 -5.25 -1.55 -13.80
N THR A 71 -4.60 -0.75 -14.62
CA THR A 71 -3.50 -1.23 -15.47
C THR A 71 -2.29 -1.61 -14.65
N GLY A 72 -1.91 -0.77 -13.68
CA GLY A 72 -0.78 -1.06 -12.79
C GLY A 72 -0.97 -2.34 -12.00
N LEU A 73 -2.13 -2.50 -11.36
CA LEU A 73 -2.47 -3.71 -10.61
C LEU A 73 -2.43 -4.98 -11.47
N ARG A 74 -2.93 -4.92 -12.72
CA ARG A 74 -2.84 -6.07 -13.65
C ARG A 74 -1.40 -6.45 -13.96
N ILE A 75 -0.54 -5.47 -14.19
CA ILE A 75 0.89 -5.71 -14.45
C ILE A 75 1.54 -6.40 -13.25
N GLY A 76 1.39 -5.83 -12.05
CA GLY A 76 1.96 -6.40 -10.82
C GLY A 76 1.46 -7.80 -10.53
N VAL A 77 0.13 -8.01 -10.57
CA VAL A 77 -0.49 -9.31 -10.30
C VAL A 77 -0.11 -10.36 -11.34
N SER A 78 -0.07 -10.00 -12.64
CA SER A 78 0.34 -10.95 -13.68
C SER A 78 1.81 -11.34 -13.54
N THR A 79 2.69 -10.37 -13.23
CA THR A 79 4.11 -10.64 -12.96
C THR A 79 4.28 -11.56 -11.75
N ALA A 80 3.61 -11.25 -10.63
CA ALA A 80 3.67 -12.05 -9.42
C ALA A 80 3.17 -13.49 -9.65
N LYS A 81 2.00 -13.64 -10.31
CA LYS A 81 1.45 -14.96 -10.65
C LYS A 81 2.37 -15.76 -11.57
N GLY A 82 2.94 -15.13 -12.59
CA GLY A 82 3.89 -15.78 -13.51
C GLY A 82 5.12 -16.30 -12.78
N LEU A 83 5.70 -15.50 -11.88
CA LEU A 83 6.82 -15.91 -11.05
C LEU A 83 6.45 -17.04 -10.08
N CYS A 84 5.31 -16.92 -9.37
CA CYS A 84 4.84 -17.96 -8.46
C CYS A 84 4.63 -19.28 -9.19
N TYR A 85 3.99 -19.26 -10.36
CA TYR A 85 3.74 -20.45 -11.17
C TYR A 85 5.05 -21.11 -11.63
N SER A 86 6.02 -20.31 -12.10
CA SER A 86 7.30 -20.85 -12.61
C SER A 86 8.23 -21.39 -11.52
N LEU A 87 8.07 -20.92 -10.29
CA LEU A 87 8.95 -21.26 -9.16
C LEU A 87 8.27 -22.16 -8.13
N ASP A 88 7.00 -22.50 -8.33
CA ASP A 88 6.16 -23.25 -7.38
C ASP A 88 6.13 -22.59 -5.99
N LEU A 89 5.88 -21.27 -5.96
CA LEU A 89 5.87 -20.47 -4.75
C LEU A 89 4.47 -19.96 -4.40
N PRO A 90 4.14 -19.82 -3.11
CA PRO A 90 2.90 -19.19 -2.68
C PRO A 90 2.85 -17.70 -3.05
N LEU A 91 1.63 -17.24 -3.38
CA LEU A 91 1.33 -15.84 -3.67
C LEU A 91 0.60 -15.19 -2.50
N LEU A 92 1.21 -14.19 -1.89
CA LEU A 92 0.61 -13.38 -0.84
C LEU A 92 0.01 -12.09 -1.43
N SER A 93 -1.11 -11.63 -0.87
CA SER A 93 -1.74 -10.39 -1.33
C SER A 93 -1.94 -9.39 -0.20
N VAL A 94 -1.68 -8.11 -0.47
CA VAL A 94 -1.83 -7.00 0.48
C VAL A 94 -2.73 -5.92 -0.11
N ASN A 95 -3.51 -5.26 0.74
CA ASN A 95 -4.37 -4.13 0.34
C ASN A 95 -3.55 -2.83 0.36
N SER A 96 -3.74 -1.96 -0.64
CA SER A 96 -3.03 -0.67 -0.73
C SER A 96 -3.27 0.24 0.47
N LEU A 97 -4.51 0.24 1.00
CA LEU A 97 -4.88 1.09 2.13
C LEU A 97 -4.22 0.58 3.43
N ASP A 98 -4.06 -0.75 3.57
CA ASP A 98 -3.38 -1.35 4.72
C ASP A 98 -1.88 -1.02 4.71
N LEU A 99 -1.22 -1.03 3.54
CA LEU A 99 0.18 -0.58 3.41
C LEU A 99 0.36 0.86 3.86
N MET A 100 -0.57 1.74 3.48
CA MET A 100 -0.53 3.15 3.87
C MET A 100 -0.78 3.34 5.37
N ILE A 101 -1.71 2.56 5.97
CA ILE A 101 -1.96 2.57 7.41
C ILE A 101 -0.69 2.12 8.15
N TYR A 102 -0.07 1.04 7.69
CA TYR A 102 1.16 0.54 8.27
C TYR A 102 2.29 1.58 8.21
N ASP A 103 2.44 2.28 7.08
CA ASP A 103 3.46 3.32 6.90
C ASP A 103 3.30 4.47 7.92
N VAL A 104 2.08 5.01 8.09
CA VAL A 104 1.86 6.09 9.06
C VAL A 104 2.05 5.64 10.50
N LYS A 105 1.71 4.40 10.83
CA LYS A 105 1.95 3.79 12.15
C LYS A 105 3.45 3.62 12.41
N LYS A 106 4.18 3.03 11.47
CA LYS A 106 5.62 2.81 11.55
C LYS A 106 6.41 4.11 11.72
N LYS A 107 5.95 5.19 11.08
CA LYS A 107 6.54 6.53 11.18
C LYS A 107 6.05 7.34 12.41
N ASN A 108 5.16 6.80 13.23
CA ASN A 108 4.55 7.49 14.38
C ASN A 108 3.94 8.85 14.02
N LEU A 109 3.24 8.93 12.88
CA LEU A 109 2.67 10.18 12.36
C LEU A 109 1.25 10.47 12.88
N VAL A 110 0.70 9.62 13.73
CA VAL A 110 -0.68 9.71 14.22
C VAL A 110 -0.74 9.78 15.73
N GLU A 111 -1.64 10.61 16.24
CA GLU A 111 -1.91 10.73 17.67
C GLU A 111 -2.72 9.51 18.15
N SER A 112 -2.44 9.05 19.37
CA SER A 112 -3.23 8.01 20.02
C SER A 112 -4.70 8.42 20.16
N GLY A 113 -5.62 7.47 19.94
CA GLY A 113 -7.06 7.70 19.99
C GLY A 113 -7.64 8.36 18.73
N SER A 114 -6.82 8.68 17.72
CA SER A 114 -7.31 9.22 16.45
C SER A 114 -7.72 8.12 15.47
N LEU A 115 -8.58 8.45 14.52
CA LEU A 115 -8.95 7.56 13.43
C LEU A 115 -7.99 7.73 12.25
N LEU A 116 -7.77 6.64 11.50
CA LEU A 116 -6.96 6.58 10.30
C LEU A 116 -7.86 6.37 9.08
N CYS A 117 -7.71 7.23 8.09
CA CYS A 117 -8.53 7.21 6.88
C CYS A 117 -7.66 7.37 5.62
N PRO A 118 -6.99 6.31 5.17
CA PRO A 118 -6.29 6.31 3.90
C PRO A 118 -7.25 6.56 2.73
N MET A 119 -6.78 7.30 1.73
CA MET A 119 -7.57 7.63 0.54
C MET A 119 -6.76 7.45 -0.73
N ILE A 120 -7.24 6.62 -1.64
CA ILE A 120 -6.70 6.49 -3.00
C ILE A 120 -7.67 7.14 -3.97
N ASP A 121 -7.15 7.96 -4.86
CA ASP A 121 -7.94 8.66 -5.88
C ASP A 121 -8.62 7.68 -6.84
N ALA A 122 -9.96 7.74 -6.91
CA ALA A 122 -10.80 6.95 -7.83
C ALA A 122 -11.39 7.82 -8.96
N ARG A 123 -10.73 8.94 -9.28
CA ARG A 123 -11.15 9.97 -10.23
C ARG A 123 -12.35 10.81 -9.73
N ARG A 124 -12.65 11.91 -10.44
CA ARG A 124 -13.71 12.87 -10.04
C ARG A 124 -13.63 13.16 -8.54
N MET A 125 -14.78 13.20 -7.84
CA MET A 125 -14.86 13.38 -6.40
C MET A 125 -15.02 12.05 -5.64
N GLU A 126 -14.47 10.96 -6.17
CA GLU A 126 -14.52 9.64 -5.55
C GLU A 126 -13.14 9.18 -5.08
N VAL A 127 -13.12 8.44 -3.98
CA VAL A 127 -11.92 7.80 -3.42
C VAL A 127 -12.23 6.36 -3.03
N TYR A 128 -11.22 5.49 -3.07
CA TYR A 128 -11.21 4.27 -2.28
C TYR A 128 -10.67 4.61 -0.90
N THR A 129 -11.36 4.16 0.14
CA THR A 129 -11.01 4.48 1.51
C THR A 129 -11.40 3.36 2.47
N LYS A 130 -10.82 3.41 3.66
CA LYS A 130 -11.07 2.54 4.80
C LYS A 130 -11.02 3.41 6.05
N ILE A 131 -11.67 3.02 7.13
CA ILE A 131 -11.59 3.73 8.40
C ILE A 131 -11.22 2.71 9.48
N VAL A 132 -10.13 2.98 10.17
CA VAL A 132 -9.68 2.16 11.29
C VAL A 132 -9.36 3.04 12.50
N LYS A 133 -9.39 2.46 13.69
CA LYS A 133 -8.84 3.08 14.90
C LYS A 133 -7.31 2.98 14.89
N ASP A 134 -6.66 3.66 15.80
CA ASP A 134 -5.21 3.58 15.99
C ASP A 134 -4.73 2.19 16.44
N ASP A 135 -5.61 1.38 17.06
CA ASP A 135 -5.37 -0.03 17.39
C ASP A 135 -5.62 -0.99 16.21
N LEU A 136 -5.88 -0.46 15.02
CA LEU A 136 -6.22 -1.17 13.77
C LEU A 136 -7.60 -1.82 13.74
N THR A 137 -8.45 -1.62 14.75
CA THR A 137 -9.85 -2.06 14.72
C THR A 137 -10.58 -1.40 13.55
N ILE A 138 -11.17 -2.21 12.69
CA ILE A 138 -11.89 -1.73 11.50
C ILE A 138 -13.23 -1.12 11.91
N ILE A 139 -13.44 0.16 11.61
CA ILE A 139 -14.75 0.84 11.73
C ILE A 139 -15.52 0.69 10.42
N LYS A 140 -14.84 0.89 9.30
CA LYS A 140 -15.41 0.68 7.97
C LYS A 140 -14.35 0.13 7.03
N ASP A 141 -14.63 -1.02 6.43
CA ASP A 141 -13.69 -1.68 5.52
C ASP A 141 -13.61 -0.96 4.17
N THR A 142 -12.67 -1.42 3.34
CA THR A 142 -12.37 -0.87 2.01
C THR A 142 -13.64 -0.71 1.16
N HIS A 143 -13.91 0.51 0.73
CA HIS A 143 -15.05 0.85 -0.12
C HIS A 143 -14.75 2.08 -0.99
N ALA A 144 -15.52 2.25 -2.05
CA ALA A 144 -15.57 3.48 -2.82
C ALA A 144 -16.47 4.52 -2.13
N LYS A 145 -16.06 5.78 -2.09
CA LYS A 145 -16.81 6.88 -1.47
C LYS A 145 -16.75 8.13 -2.30
N ILE A 146 -17.93 8.67 -2.65
CA ILE A 146 -18.05 10.00 -3.22
C ILE A 146 -17.88 11.03 -2.10
N LEU A 147 -16.96 11.97 -2.32
CA LEU A 147 -16.63 13.03 -1.37
C LEU A 147 -17.54 14.25 -1.54
N SER A 148 -17.99 14.78 -0.43
CA SER A 148 -18.71 16.05 -0.31
C SER A 148 -18.21 16.80 0.93
N ASN A 149 -18.62 18.05 1.10
CA ASN A 149 -18.33 18.86 2.30
C ASN A 149 -18.92 18.25 3.60
N ASN A 150 -19.93 17.39 3.47
CA ASN A 150 -20.56 16.68 4.61
C ASN A 150 -19.97 15.30 4.84
N SER A 151 -19.01 14.86 4.02
CA SER A 151 -18.38 13.54 4.20
C SER A 151 -17.69 13.44 5.55
N PHE A 152 -17.89 12.31 6.23
CA PHE A 152 -17.33 12.00 7.56
C PHE A 152 -17.80 12.90 8.72
N ASN A 153 -18.79 13.79 8.56
CA ASN A 153 -19.25 14.72 9.60
C ASN A 153 -19.66 14.02 10.90
N SER A 154 -20.33 12.87 10.81
CA SER A 154 -20.74 12.08 11.99
C SER A 154 -19.53 11.59 12.81
N LEU A 155 -18.44 11.24 12.17
CA LEU A 155 -17.21 10.80 12.83
C LEU A 155 -16.37 12.00 13.30
N LEU A 156 -16.23 13.03 12.47
CA LEU A 156 -15.48 14.25 12.75
C LEU A 156 -16.06 15.05 13.93
N LYS A 157 -17.33 14.87 14.25
CA LYS A 157 -17.96 15.49 15.41
C LYS A 157 -17.32 15.04 16.74
N PHE A 158 -16.86 13.80 16.80
CA PHE A 158 -16.38 13.18 18.04
C PHE A 158 -14.94 12.70 17.99
N ASN A 159 -14.30 12.67 16.81
CA ASN A 159 -12.97 12.10 16.62
C ASN A 159 -12.09 13.01 15.77
N LYS A 160 -10.80 13.07 16.09
CA LYS A 160 -9.78 13.49 15.14
C LYS A 160 -9.59 12.38 14.11
N ILE A 161 -9.54 12.73 12.83
CA ILE A 161 -9.34 11.78 11.74
C ILE A 161 -8.13 12.21 10.91
N ASN A 162 -7.15 11.34 10.80
CA ASN A 162 -5.99 11.52 9.94
C ASN A 162 -6.33 11.01 8.53
N PHE A 163 -6.42 11.93 7.57
CA PHE A 163 -6.59 11.64 6.16
C PHE A 163 -5.25 11.65 5.44
N PHE A 164 -4.93 10.65 4.67
CA PHE A 164 -3.67 10.54 3.94
C PHE A 164 -3.83 9.77 2.62
N GLY A 165 -2.78 9.82 1.78
CA GLY A 165 -2.81 9.25 0.44
C GLY A 165 -3.20 10.26 -0.64
N ASN A 166 -3.04 9.89 -1.91
CA ASN A 166 -3.23 10.79 -3.04
C ASN A 166 -4.69 11.27 -3.21
N GLY A 167 -5.66 10.53 -2.70
CA GLY A 167 -7.07 10.92 -2.69
C GLY A 167 -7.42 11.97 -1.63
N SER A 168 -6.63 12.10 -0.56
CA SER A 168 -6.89 13.04 0.53
C SER A 168 -6.78 14.51 0.11
N THR A 169 -5.93 14.81 -0.89
CA THR A 169 -5.70 16.17 -1.38
C THR A 169 -6.96 16.85 -1.89
N LYS A 170 -7.85 16.10 -2.58
CA LYS A 170 -9.12 16.67 -3.05
C LYS A 170 -10.12 16.83 -1.92
N PHE A 171 -10.10 16.01 -0.88
CA PHE A 171 -10.94 16.16 0.30
C PHE A 171 -10.52 17.38 1.14
N LYS A 172 -9.22 17.61 1.30
CA LYS A 172 -8.66 18.80 1.99
C LYS A 172 -9.22 20.12 1.46
N LYS A 173 -9.55 20.19 0.17
CA LYS A 173 -10.06 21.42 -0.48
C LYS A 173 -11.53 21.73 -0.14
N ILE A 174 -12.31 20.76 0.31
CA ILE A 174 -13.75 20.92 0.51
C ILE A 174 -14.20 20.80 1.95
N ILE A 175 -13.43 20.15 2.81
CA ILE A 175 -13.77 19.95 4.23
C ILE A 175 -13.39 21.17 5.07
N LYS A 176 -14.28 21.54 6.01
CA LYS A 176 -14.05 22.60 7.00
C LYS A 176 -14.27 22.01 8.40
N SER A 177 -13.26 21.35 8.94
CA SER A 177 -13.31 20.79 10.30
C SER A 177 -11.92 20.79 10.91
N ASN A 178 -11.79 21.30 12.13
CA ASN A 178 -10.53 21.27 12.89
C ASN A 178 -10.10 19.86 13.30
N ASN A 179 -11.03 18.89 13.28
CA ASN A 179 -10.75 17.50 13.57
C ASN A 179 -10.31 16.70 12.33
N ALA A 180 -10.30 17.33 11.13
CA ALA A 180 -9.77 16.72 9.92
C ALA A 180 -8.27 17.07 9.80
N LEU A 181 -7.43 16.09 10.10
CA LEU A 181 -5.97 16.19 10.01
C LEU A 181 -5.50 15.58 8.68
N PHE A 182 -4.45 16.13 8.07
CA PHE A 182 -3.94 15.66 6.78
C PHE A 182 -2.45 15.35 6.86
N ILE A 183 -2.08 14.11 6.54
CA ILE A 183 -0.70 13.65 6.46
C ILE A 183 -0.33 13.57 4.97
N GLU A 184 0.69 14.29 4.57
CA GLU A 184 1.14 14.36 3.17
C GLU A 184 2.18 13.28 2.86
N LYS A 185 2.35 13.00 1.56
CA LYS A 185 3.38 12.09 1.03
C LYS A 185 3.29 10.64 1.50
N ILE A 186 2.11 10.18 1.85
CA ILE A 186 1.86 8.76 2.14
C ILE A 186 1.32 8.09 0.87
N ILE A 187 2.02 7.09 0.40
CA ILE A 187 1.66 6.26 -0.76
C ILE A 187 1.97 4.79 -0.43
N PRO A 188 1.29 3.82 -1.06
CA PRO A 188 1.71 2.43 -0.96
C PRO A 188 3.07 2.25 -1.65
N GLU A 189 4.01 1.63 -0.94
CA GLU A 189 5.35 1.31 -1.45
C GLU A 189 5.75 -0.10 -1.02
N ALA A 190 6.57 -0.77 -1.84
CA ALA A 190 7.00 -2.13 -1.56
C ALA A 190 7.81 -2.27 -0.24
N ILE A 191 8.46 -1.20 0.20
CA ILE A 191 9.19 -1.16 1.48
C ILE A 191 8.28 -1.33 2.71
N ASN A 192 6.98 -1.11 2.55
CA ASN A 192 6.00 -1.19 3.64
C ASN A 192 5.27 -2.54 3.72
N PHE A 193 5.73 -3.53 2.97
CA PHE A 193 5.18 -4.90 3.04
C PHE A 193 5.71 -5.70 4.24
N ASP A 194 6.92 -5.40 4.72
CA ASP A 194 7.76 -6.14 5.67
C ASP A 194 6.99 -7.05 6.67
N GLN A 195 6.56 -6.54 7.81
CA GLN A 195 5.89 -7.35 8.81
C GLN A 195 4.55 -7.92 8.31
N ILE A 196 3.80 -7.14 7.49
CA ILE A 196 2.49 -7.58 6.98
C ILE A 196 2.59 -8.90 6.20
N VAL A 197 3.59 -9.02 5.33
CA VAL A 197 3.72 -10.24 4.51
C VAL A 197 4.41 -11.37 5.25
N HIS A 198 5.27 -11.05 6.21
CA HIS A 198 5.89 -12.04 7.07
C HIS A 198 4.83 -12.74 7.93
N ASP A 199 3.95 -12.00 8.57
CA ASP A 199 2.85 -12.54 9.38
C ASP A 199 1.91 -13.39 8.51
N LYS A 200 1.52 -12.89 7.33
CA LYS A 200 0.70 -13.65 6.37
C LYS A 200 1.35 -14.93 5.81
N TYR A 201 2.65 -15.01 5.81
CA TYR A 201 3.35 -16.23 5.38
C TYR A 201 3.36 -17.28 6.49
N LEU A 202 3.30 -16.87 7.75
CA LEU A 202 3.28 -17.76 8.91
C LEU A 202 1.88 -18.31 9.26
N GLU A 203 0.81 -17.64 8.78
CA GLU A 203 -0.59 -18.10 8.88
C GLU A 203 -0.87 -19.30 7.97
#